data_ad3e5d74020835bf2a69dc0e21321cd2
#
_entry.id   ad3e5d74020835bf2a69dc0e21321cd2
#
_cell.length_a   1.000
_cell.length_b   1.000
_cell.length_c   1.000
_cell.angle_alpha   90.00
_cell.angle_beta   90.00
_cell.angle_gamma   90.00
#
_symmetry.space_group_name_H-M   'P 1'
#
loop_
_entity.id
_entity.type
_entity.pdbx_description
1 polymer ?
#
loop_
_entity_poly.entity_id
_entity_poly.type
_entity_poly.pdbx_seq_one_letter_code
_entity_poly.pdbx_strand_id
1 'polypeptide(L)'
;VTPAGVDVQAHTEVGRYRAATTVAQLRQAGDLIGERTIVDWPELRWRGITLDVSRGRVPTVEELERTIERLAGLKINHVELYLEASYAHPNHAEVCEPHGAYREEEIRHLVGFARARHVELVGQQASLGHLEHFLAHPAYAHLAALPGGYVTPDGSGHEPAACLEPRSDEAFDLAAELVGDVAVAFDQPRVHIGLDEPIDLNPAIWDAIFDVPGASVPWSGVDDGTFCIPLPPDRLSDYAEWVRRLRALPALDGREVLMWADVVAAQPELLEVLPDGVTLVEWGYESTHPFDARVGRIRSAGRSCWVAAGTSGWSSISGRVTNMQDNVRAAVRAAGRHGADGLLVTSWEALPSVSDWPGFVWGAASAWNPDREVDLAEALDLTVAGGSGLGAAWIRLGRVHDVVDPGTPETGAVSEMFRSGGMAAVGLVLRGMGPEVLEAVVTELDRAADELRGATVTAPDGEVLRSELWWVHDALRWGVAAARHVLGWPDPNGERDQLAADHERIVTEHERLWRCRNRQHGYDRVAAALAATRGGI
;
A
#
# COMPACT_ATOMS: atom_id res chain seq x y z
N VAL A 1 -15.25 32.88 -8.83
CA VAL A 1 -14.98 33.68 -7.64
C VAL A 1 -15.00 35.14 -8.06
N THR A 2 -15.76 35.95 -7.37
CA THR A 2 -15.87 37.41 -7.59
C THR A 2 -15.87 38.13 -6.24
N PRO A 3 -15.70 39.45 -6.19
CA PRO A 3 -15.87 40.21 -4.93
C PRO A 3 -17.27 40.05 -4.30
N ALA A 4 -18.29 39.68 -5.09
CA ALA A 4 -19.64 39.44 -4.61
C ALA A 4 -19.86 38.02 -4.04
N GLY A 5 -18.94 37.09 -4.28
CA GLY A 5 -19.05 35.71 -3.80
C GLY A 5 -18.50 34.66 -4.78
N VAL A 6 -18.87 33.41 -4.51
CA VAL A 6 -18.49 32.25 -5.32
C VAL A 6 -19.76 31.71 -5.98
N ASP A 7 -19.77 31.65 -7.32
CA ASP A 7 -20.76 30.94 -8.10
C ASP A 7 -20.21 29.59 -8.55
N VAL A 8 -20.98 28.52 -8.37
CA VAL A 8 -20.60 27.15 -8.72
C VAL A 8 -21.60 26.59 -9.71
N GLN A 9 -21.11 26.21 -10.90
CA GLN A 9 -21.89 25.53 -11.92
C GLN A 9 -21.35 24.12 -12.14
N ALA A 10 -22.20 23.10 -12.01
CA ALA A 10 -21.84 21.71 -12.24
C ALA A 10 -23.05 20.92 -12.75
N HIS A 11 -22.80 19.94 -13.62
CA HIS A 11 -23.83 19.10 -14.21
C HIS A 11 -24.43 18.07 -13.25
N THR A 12 -23.69 17.72 -12.18
CA THR A 12 -24.08 16.67 -11.23
C THR A 12 -23.90 17.15 -9.79
N GLU A 13 -24.54 16.44 -8.87
CA GLU A 13 -24.36 16.66 -7.43
C GLU A 13 -22.90 16.41 -7.00
N VAL A 14 -22.29 15.33 -7.52
CA VAL A 14 -20.85 15.04 -7.30
C VAL A 14 -19.98 16.20 -7.77
N GLY A 15 -20.28 16.77 -8.96
CA GLY A 15 -19.57 17.94 -9.48
C GLY A 15 -19.68 19.15 -8.54
N ARG A 16 -20.88 19.41 -7.98
CA ARG A 16 -21.06 20.48 -6.99
C ARG A 16 -20.26 20.24 -5.72
N TYR A 17 -20.26 19.00 -5.22
CA TYR A 17 -19.46 18.61 -4.06
C TYR A 17 -17.96 18.85 -4.31
N ARG A 18 -17.42 18.40 -5.46
CA ARG A 18 -16.01 18.60 -5.83
C ARG A 18 -15.63 20.07 -6.00
N ALA A 19 -16.52 20.87 -6.57
CA ALA A 19 -16.33 22.32 -6.68
C ALA A 19 -16.31 22.99 -5.28
N ALA A 20 -17.19 22.58 -4.38
CA ALA A 20 -17.16 23.07 -3.00
C ALA A 20 -15.85 22.69 -2.28
N THR A 21 -15.34 21.48 -2.53
CA THR A 21 -14.02 21.03 -2.05
C THR A 21 -12.89 21.95 -2.56
N THR A 22 -12.90 22.29 -3.86
CA THR A 22 -11.93 23.23 -4.46
C THR A 22 -12.01 24.61 -3.78
N VAL A 23 -13.22 25.13 -3.56
CA VAL A 23 -13.41 26.42 -2.89
C VAL A 23 -12.89 26.37 -1.45
N ALA A 24 -13.10 25.27 -0.73
CA ALA A 24 -12.58 25.08 0.62
C ALA A 24 -11.05 25.08 0.65
N GLN A 25 -10.40 24.37 -0.27
CA GLN A 25 -8.94 24.36 -0.43
C GLN A 25 -8.37 25.74 -0.74
N LEU A 26 -8.97 26.48 -1.69
CA LEU A 26 -8.57 27.86 -2.01
C LEU A 26 -8.70 28.81 -0.80
N ARG A 27 -9.77 28.63 -0.01
CA ARG A 27 -9.97 29.43 1.21
C ARG A 27 -8.88 29.13 2.25
N GLN A 28 -8.56 27.87 2.44
CA GLN A 28 -7.52 27.42 3.37
C GLN A 28 -6.13 27.90 2.94
N ALA A 29 -5.85 27.89 1.64
CA ALA A 29 -4.62 28.45 1.07
C ALA A 29 -4.55 29.99 1.12
N GLY A 30 -5.61 30.68 1.55
CA GLY A 30 -5.68 32.14 1.48
C GLY A 30 -5.77 32.71 0.05
N ASP A 31 -6.07 31.86 -0.93
CA ASP A 31 -6.02 32.17 -2.38
C ASP A 31 -7.39 32.53 -3.01
N LEU A 32 -8.40 32.83 -2.17
CA LEU A 32 -9.69 33.39 -2.63
C LEU A 32 -9.62 34.90 -2.91
N ILE A 33 -8.48 35.39 -3.41
CA ILE A 33 -8.25 36.81 -3.65
C ILE A 33 -8.37 37.10 -5.15
N GLY A 34 -9.23 38.06 -5.49
CA GLY A 34 -9.44 38.52 -6.88
C GLY A 34 -10.50 37.72 -7.65
N GLU A 35 -10.84 38.24 -8.82
CA GLU A 35 -11.79 37.61 -9.72
C GLU A 35 -11.10 36.53 -10.54
N ARG A 36 -11.66 35.31 -10.53
CA ARG A 36 -11.15 34.18 -11.34
C ARG A 36 -12.26 33.23 -11.74
N THR A 37 -12.05 32.57 -12.86
CA THR A 37 -12.86 31.44 -13.32
C THR A 37 -12.01 30.17 -13.26
N ILE A 38 -12.54 29.11 -12.66
CA ILE A 38 -11.93 27.79 -12.62
C ILE A 38 -12.84 26.85 -13.40
N VAL A 39 -12.28 26.19 -14.41
CA VAL A 39 -12.94 25.14 -15.19
C VAL A 39 -12.13 23.88 -14.97
N ASP A 40 -12.73 22.84 -14.39
CA ASP A 40 -11.99 21.72 -13.81
C ASP A 40 -12.76 20.40 -13.97
N TRP A 41 -12.03 19.34 -14.30
CA TRP A 41 -12.52 17.96 -14.40
C TRP A 41 -11.36 16.98 -14.18
N PRO A 42 -11.63 15.73 -13.72
CA PRO A 42 -10.58 14.73 -13.57
C PRO A 42 -10.19 14.10 -14.91
N GLU A 43 -8.89 13.77 -15.05
CA GLU A 43 -8.40 12.94 -16.16
C GLU A 43 -8.90 11.50 -16.03
N LEU A 44 -8.71 10.89 -14.85
CA LEU A 44 -9.17 9.54 -14.61
C LEU A 44 -10.53 9.53 -13.90
N ARG A 45 -11.43 8.71 -14.41
CA ARG A 45 -12.77 8.53 -13.86
C ARG A 45 -12.72 8.04 -12.42
N TRP A 46 -11.92 7.01 -12.16
CA TRP A 46 -11.74 6.41 -10.85
C TRP A 46 -10.37 6.79 -10.29
N ARG A 47 -10.38 7.31 -9.10
CA ARG A 47 -9.22 7.76 -8.34
C ARG A 47 -9.30 7.10 -6.99
N GLY A 48 -8.61 5.96 -6.88
CA GLY A 48 -8.74 5.04 -5.78
C GLY A 48 -7.51 4.97 -4.89
N ILE A 49 -7.76 4.51 -3.68
CA ILE A 49 -6.76 4.16 -2.69
C ILE A 49 -7.08 2.76 -2.19
N THR A 50 -6.08 1.90 -2.12
CA THR A 50 -6.17 0.61 -1.42
C THR A 50 -5.47 0.73 -0.07
N LEU A 51 -6.20 0.41 1.01
CA LEU A 51 -5.70 0.40 2.38
C LEU A 51 -5.58 -1.04 2.86
N ASP A 52 -4.37 -1.48 3.16
CA ASP A 52 -4.16 -2.75 3.85
C ASP A 52 -4.59 -2.62 5.32
N VAL A 53 -5.63 -3.37 5.67
CA VAL A 53 -6.18 -3.44 7.02
C VAL A 53 -6.09 -4.85 7.60
N SER A 54 -5.21 -5.70 7.03
CA SER A 54 -5.13 -7.13 7.35
C SER A 54 -3.81 -7.55 8.01
N ARG A 55 -2.68 -7.03 7.55
CA ARG A 55 -1.34 -7.48 7.93
C ARG A 55 -0.87 -6.91 9.27
N GLY A 56 -1.71 -7.07 10.30
CA GLY A 56 -1.46 -6.64 11.68
C GLY A 56 -1.99 -5.25 12.01
N ARG A 57 -2.10 -4.35 11.04
CA ARG A 57 -2.63 -3.00 11.22
C ARG A 57 -4.11 -2.95 10.89
N VAL A 58 -4.96 -2.94 11.90
CA VAL A 58 -6.41 -2.76 11.75
C VAL A 58 -6.80 -1.40 12.34
N PRO A 59 -7.00 -0.36 11.51
CA PRO A 59 -7.40 0.95 11.99
C PRO A 59 -8.73 0.92 12.76
N THR A 60 -8.91 1.84 13.71
CA THR A 60 -10.22 2.02 14.34
C THR A 60 -11.23 2.58 13.33
N VAL A 61 -12.53 2.45 13.63
CA VAL A 61 -13.58 3.02 12.77
C VAL A 61 -13.39 4.54 12.64
N GLU A 62 -13.06 5.21 13.74
CA GLU A 62 -12.82 6.66 13.77
C GLU A 62 -11.59 7.05 12.93
N GLU A 63 -10.55 6.22 12.89
CA GLU A 63 -9.40 6.47 12.01
C GLU A 63 -9.75 6.28 10.54
N LEU A 64 -10.54 5.25 10.20
CA LEU A 64 -11.03 5.08 8.82
C LEU A 64 -11.95 6.23 8.40
N GLU A 65 -12.84 6.70 9.27
CA GLU A 65 -13.65 7.90 9.00
C GLU A 65 -12.79 9.12 8.70
N ARG A 66 -11.77 9.38 9.53
CA ARG A 66 -10.82 10.49 9.33
C ARG A 66 -10.05 10.36 8.02
N THR A 67 -9.60 9.15 7.71
CA THR A 67 -8.90 8.84 6.45
C THR A 67 -9.82 9.07 5.25
N ILE A 68 -11.04 8.52 5.26
CA ILE A 68 -12.04 8.71 4.19
C ILE A 68 -12.38 10.20 4.01
N GLU A 69 -12.56 10.94 5.10
CA GLU A 69 -12.82 12.40 5.06
C GLU A 69 -11.71 13.15 4.31
N ARG A 70 -10.44 12.89 4.67
CA ARG A 70 -9.29 13.50 3.99
C ARG A 70 -9.20 13.10 2.53
N LEU A 71 -9.36 11.82 2.24
CA LEU A 71 -9.34 11.32 0.86
C LEU A 71 -10.45 11.93 0.02
N ALA A 72 -11.64 12.11 0.58
CA ALA A 72 -12.74 12.84 -0.08
C ALA A 72 -12.37 14.30 -0.33
N GLY A 73 -11.67 14.94 0.62
CA GLY A 73 -11.10 16.29 0.47
C GLY A 73 -10.05 16.39 -0.64
N LEU A 74 -9.35 15.30 -0.94
CA LEU A 74 -8.43 15.17 -2.08
C LEU A 74 -9.15 14.79 -3.39
N LYS A 75 -10.48 14.73 -3.38
CA LYS A 75 -11.33 14.33 -4.52
C LYS A 75 -11.14 12.84 -4.93
N ILE A 76 -10.60 12.01 -4.07
CA ILE A 76 -10.67 10.55 -4.21
C ILE A 76 -12.15 10.14 -4.23
N ASN A 77 -12.49 9.12 -5.03
CA ASN A 77 -13.87 8.64 -5.17
C ASN A 77 -14.00 7.11 -5.06
N HIS A 78 -12.92 6.43 -4.76
CA HIS A 78 -12.90 4.99 -4.54
C HIS A 78 -11.88 4.66 -3.44
N VAL A 79 -12.27 3.84 -2.47
CA VAL A 79 -11.39 3.34 -1.40
C VAL A 79 -11.64 1.86 -1.26
N GLU A 80 -10.57 1.07 -1.28
CA GLU A 80 -10.62 -0.36 -1.03
C GLU A 80 -10.03 -0.68 0.35
N LEU A 81 -10.70 -1.54 1.09
CA LEU A 81 -10.12 -2.19 2.27
C LEU A 81 -9.65 -3.59 1.86
N TYR A 82 -8.35 -3.81 1.88
CA TYR A 82 -7.75 -5.11 1.63
C TYR A 82 -7.94 -6.00 2.86
N LEU A 83 -8.65 -7.09 2.66
CA LEU A 83 -9.09 -8.00 3.71
C LEU A 83 -8.52 -9.41 3.48
N GLU A 84 -7.95 -9.98 4.51
CA GLU A 84 -7.62 -11.41 4.61
C GLU A 84 -8.55 -12.03 5.66
N ALA A 85 -8.20 -11.86 6.95
CA ALA A 85 -9.03 -12.27 8.08
C ALA A 85 -9.59 -11.07 8.88
N SER A 86 -9.52 -9.85 8.34
CA SER A 86 -9.92 -8.63 9.05
C SER A 86 -11.38 -8.19 8.85
N TYR A 87 -12.19 -9.02 8.20
CA TYR A 87 -13.65 -8.96 8.23
C TYR A 87 -14.20 -10.13 9.07
N ALA A 88 -15.21 -9.87 9.89
CA ALA A 88 -15.82 -10.89 10.77
C ALA A 88 -16.80 -11.75 9.97
N HIS A 89 -16.28 -12.70 9.21
CA HIS A 89 -17.08 -13.66 8.46
C HIS A 89 -17.95 -14.48 9.42
N PRO A 90 -19.27 -14.58 9.19
CA PRO A 90 -20.20 -15.18 10.15
C PRO A 90 -19.86 -16.61 10.60
N ASN A 91 -19.33 -17.42 9.67
CA ASN A 91 -19.00 -18.83 9.92
C ASN A 91 -17.53 -19.08 10.25
N HIS A 92 -16.69 -18.03 10.32
CA HIS A 92 -15.24 -18.14 10.47
C HIS A 92 -14.69 -17.29 11.63
N ALA A 93 -15.50 -17.09 12.68
CA ALA A 93 -15.16 -16.24 13.83
C ALA A 93 -13.83 -16.65 14.49
N GLU A 94 -13.57 -17.96 14.59
CA GLU A 94 -12.34 -18.48 15.21
C GLU A 94 -11.06 -18.04 14.48
N VAL A 95 -11.13 -17.78 13.16
CA VAL A 95 -10.03 -17.23 12.38
C VAL A 95 -9.99 -15.70 12.47
N CYS A 96 -11.15 -15.04 12.37
CA CYS A 96 -11.22 -13.58 12.18
C CYS A 96 -11.09 -12.77 13.47
N GLU A 97 -11.71 -13.22 14.58
CA GLU A 97 -11.71 -12.49 15.87
C GLU A 97 -10.30 -12.17 16.40
N PRO A 98 -9.31 -13.10 16.34
CA PRO A 98 -7.95 -12.80 16.80
C PRO A 98 -7.27 -11.66 16.05
N HIS A 99 -7.72 -11.34 14.83
CA HIS A 99 -7.17 -10.27 14.00
C HIS A 99 -7.87 -8.92 14.18
N GLY A 100 -8.83 -8.82 15.10
CA GLY A 100 -9.57 -7.57 15.35
C GLY A 100 -10.50 -7.19 14.21
N ALA A 101 -11.09 -8.18 13.56
CA ALA A 101 -11.92 -8.03 12.38
C ALA A 101 -13.05 -7.01 12.52
N TYR A 102 -13.37 -6.31 11.44
CA TYR A 102 -14.54 -5.42 11.38
C TYR A 102 -15.83 -6.22 11.34
N ARG A 103 -16.78 -5.82 12.15
CA ARG A 103 -18.14 -6.38 12.12
C ARG A 103 -18.96 -5.77 10.99
N GLU A 104 -19.99 -6.48 10.56
CA GLU A 104 -20.86 -6.04 9.48
C GLU A 104 -21.47 -4.65 9.74
N GLU A 105 -21.90 -4.37 10.97
CA GLU A 105 -22.43 -3.05 11.33
C GLU A 105 -21.38 -1.92 11.21
N GLU A 106 -20.10 -2.19 11.50
CA GLU A 106 -19.01 -1.23 11.35
C GLU A 106 -18.74 -0.97 9.86
N ILE A 107 -18.72 -2.01 9.03
CA ILE A 107 -18.59 -1.87 7.56
C ILE A 107 -19.75 -1.08 6.98
N ARG A 108 -21.00 -1.40 7.33
CA ARG A 108 -22.19 -0.66 6.86
C ARG A 108 -22.17 0.80 7.27
N HIS A 109 -21.70 1.09 8.48
CA HIS A 109 -21.51 2.46 8.95
C HIS A 109 -20.49 3.21 8.08
N LEU A 110 -19.30 2.63 7.88
CA LEU A 110 -18.22 3.21 7.06
C LEU A 110 -18.67 3.40 5.60
N VAL A 111 -19.39 2.45 5.02
CA VAL A 111 -19.99 2.58 3.68
C VAL A 111 -20.95 3.77 3.61
N GLY A 112 -21.81 3.93 4.61
CA GLY A 112 -22.72 5.08 4.71
C GLY A 112 -21.97 6.41 4.83
N PHE A 113 -20.91 6.44 5.64
CA PHE A 113 -20.04 7.59 5.83
C PHE A 113 -19.31 7.99 4.54
N ALA A 114 -18.74 7.02 3.81
CA ALA A 114 -18.06 7.23 2.54
C ALA A 114 -19.02 7.71 1.44
N ARG A 115 -20.19 7.07 1.33
CA ARG A 115 -21.24 7.42 0.36
C ARG A 115 -21.71 8.87 0.51
N ALA A 116 -21.86 9.36 1.73
CA ALA A 116 -22.21 10.76 2.01
C ALA A 116 -21.16 11.77 1.50
N ARG A 117 -19.94 11.29 1.18
CA ARG A 117 -18.81 12.05 0.65
C ARG A 117 -18.52 11.77 -0.81
N HIS A 118 -19.42 11.06 -1.47
CA HIS A 118 -19.25 10.59 -2.85
C HIS A 118 -17.98 9.75 -3.04
N VAL A 119 -17.66 8.92 -2.06
CA VAL A 119 -16.61 7.90 -2.08
C VAL A 119 -17.27 6.52 -2.05
N GLU A 120 -16.87 5.65 -2.96
CA GLU A 120 -17.25 4.24 -2.96
C GLU A 120 -16.26 3.49 -2.08
N LEU A 121 -16.73 2.87 -1.00
CA LEU A 121 -15.92 2.04 -0.11
C LEU A 121 -16.16 0.58 -0.48
N VAL A 122 -15.12 -0.10 -0.94
CA VAL A 122 -15.17 -1.45 -1.50
C VAL A 122 -14.36 -2.41 -0.64
N GLY A 123 -14.84 -3.64 -0.49
CA GLY A 123 -14.06 -4.72 0.09
C GLY A 123 -13.21 -5.41 -0.98
N GLN A 124 -11.94 -5.62 -0.66
CA GLN A 124 -11.03 -6.46 -1.42
C GLN A 124 -10.75 -7.71 -0.61
N GLN A 125 -11.30 -8.85 -1.02
CA GLN A 125 -11.13 -10.13 -0.35
C GLN A 125 -10.14 -11.02 -1.10
N ALA A 126 -9.08 -11.44 -0.41
CA ALA A 126 -8.21 -12.51 -0.88
C ALA A 126 -9.02 -13.80 -1.08
N SER A 127 -8.91 -14.44 -2.25
CA SER A 127 -9.77 -15.57 -2.61
C SER A 127 -9.05 -16.77 -3.22
N LEU A 128 -7.72 -16.71 -3.32
CA LEU A 128 -6.88 -17.82 -3.78
C LEU A 128 -5.53 -17.82 -3.08
N GLY A 129 -4.70 -16.77 -3.25
CA GLY A 129 -3.50 -16.48 -2.45
C GLY A 129 -3.84 -15.68 -1.20
N HIS A 130 -2.85 -15.43 -0.34
CA HIS A 130 -2.95 -14.61 0.87
C HIS A 130 -4.02 -15.08 1.87
N LEU A 131 -4.13 -16.39 2.04
CA LEU A 131 -5.06 -17.03 2.99
C LEU A 131 -4.32 -17.75 4.13
N GLU A 132 -3.11 -17.30 4.48
CA GLU A 132 -2.27 -17.88 5.51
C GLU A 132 -3.00 -17.98 6.85
N HIS A 133 -3.80 -16.98 7.20
CA HIS A 133 -4.56 -16.97 8.46
C HIS A 133 -5.62 -18.09 8.51
N PHE A 134 -6.28 -18.35 7.39
CA PHE A 134 -7.23 -19.45 7.26
C PHE A 134 -6.50 -20.79 7.23
N LEU A 135 -5.48 -20.92 6.39
CA LEU A 135 -4.75 -22.19 6.17
C LEU A 135 -3.88 -22.60 7.36
N ALA A 136 -3.50 -21.66 8.24
CA ALA A 136 -2.87 -21.97 9.52
C ALA A 136 -3.85 -22.59 10.54
N HIS A 137 -5.17 -22.39 10.36
CA HIS A 137 -6.15 -22.94 11.27
C HIS A 137 -6.42 -24.42 10.93
N PRO A 138 -6.45 -25.35 11.94
CA PRO A 138 -6.59 -26.80 11.69
C PRO A 138 -7.82 -27.20 10.88
N ALA A 139 -8.91 -26.45 10.96
CA ALA A 139 -10.12 -26.73 10.19
C ALA A 139 -9.96 -26.53 8.68
N TYR A 140 -9.01 -25.68 8.25
CA TYR A 140 -8.82 -25.28 6.84
C TYR A 140 -7.48 -25.72 6.25
N ALA A 141 -6.53 -26.20 7.06
CA ALA A 141 -5.18 -26.58 6.61
C ALA A 141 -5.17 -27.60 5.46
N HIS A 142 -6.20 -28.45 5.39
CA HIS A 142 -6.34 -29.46 4.35
C HIS A 142 -6.78 -28.87 2.98
N LEU A 143 -7.20 -27.61 2.94
CA LEU A 143 -7.61 -26.89 1.73
C LEU A 143 -6.44 -26.26 0.97
N ALA A 144 -5.23 -26.32 1.55
CA ALA A 144 -4.03 -25.70 0.98
C ALA A 144 -3.56 -26.42 -0.29
N ALA A 145 -3.14 -25.63 -1.29
CA ALA A 145 -2.49 -26.14 -2.50
C ALA A 145 -1.11 -26.76 -2.19
N LEU A 146 -0.44 -26.24 -1.16
CA LEU A 146 0.81 -26.76 -0.64
C LEU A 146 0.65 -27.05 0.87
N PRO A 147 0.09 -28.22 1.24
CA PRO A 147 -0.16 -28.54 2.64
C PRO A 147 1.12 -28.53 3.48
N GLY A 148 1.07 -27.77 4.58
CA GLY A 148 2.23 -27.56 5.46
C GLY A 148 3.18 -26.45 5.00
N GLY A 149 2.88 -25.78 3.88
CA GLY A 149 3.69 -24.70 3.34
C GLY A 149 4.97 -25.18 2.63
N TYR A 150 5.81 -24.23 2.26
CA TYR A 150 7.10 -24.50 1.62
C TYR A 150 8.22 -24.63 2.65
N VAL A 151 9.11 -25.59 2.44
CA VAL A 151 10.34 -25.76 3.23
C VAL A 151 11.51 -25.91 2.26
N THR A 152 12.57 -25.12 2.46
CA THR A 152 13.79 -25.25 1.66
C THR A 152 14.39 -26.66 1.80
N PRO A 153 15.09 -27.18 0.76
CA PRO A 153 15.68 -28.52 0.81
C PRO A 153 16.62 -28.78 1.98
N ASP A 154 17.27 -27.75 2.48
CA ASP A 154 18.18 -27.80 3.65
C ASP A 154 17.48 -27.50 4.99
N GLY A 155 16.19 -27.18 4.95
CA GLY A 155 15.38 -26.84 6.12
C GLY A 155 15.70 -25.48 6.74
N SER A 156 16.44 -24.61 6.07
CA SER A 156 16.82 -23.28 6.60
C SER A 156 15.72 -22.23 6.44
N GLY A 157 14.82 -22.40 5.46
CA GLY A 157 13.70 -21.51 5.17
C GLY A 157 12.36 -22.27 5.24
N HIS A 158 11.35 -21.57 5.73
CA HIS A 158 9.98 -22.07 5.79
C HIS A 158 9.00 -20.92 5.56
N GLU A 159 8.02 -21.13 4.66
CA GLU A 159 6.88 -20.25 4.48
C GLU A 159 5.58 -21.02 4.74
N PRO A 160 4.62 -20.44 5.45
CA PRO A 160 3.33 -21.09 5.67
C PRO A 160 2.55 -21.25 4.35
N ALA A 161 1.60 -22.20 4.33
CA ALA A 161 0.69 -22.32 3.19
C ALA A 161 -0.14 -21.04 3.03
N ALA A 162 -0.17 -20.52 1.80
CA ALA A 162 -0.80 -19.26 1.48
C ALA A 162 -1.97 -19.38 0.48
N CYS A 163 -1.99 -20.47 -0.32
CA CYS A 163 -2.95 -20.61 -1.42
C CYS A 163 -3.90 -21.79 -1.21
N LEU A 164 -5.16 -21.58 -1.59
CA LEU A 164 -6.16 -22.65 -1.71
C LEU A 164 -5.84 -23.58 -2.89
N GLU A 165 -6.21 -24.88 -2.79
CA GLU A 165 -6.11 -25.83 -3.89
C GLU A 165 -7.27 -25.61 -4.89
N PRO A 166 -7.02 -25.09 -6.11
CA PRO A 166 -8.08 -24.71 -7.04
C PRO A 166 -8.86 -25.91 -7.63
N ARG A 167 -8.36 -27.14 -7.46
CA ARG A 167 -9.06 -28.37 -7.87
C ARG A 167 -10.01 -28.90 -6.80
N SER A 168 -9.99 -28.33 -5.60
CA SER A 168 -10.87 -28.71 -4.49
C SER A 168 -12.16 -27.90 -4.52
N ASP A 169 -13.30 -28.58 -4.58
CA ASP A 169 -14.60 -27.92 -4.45
C ASP A 169 -14.80 -27.32 -3.05
N GLU A 170 -14.28 -27.97 -2.00
CA GLU A 170 -14.36 -27.47 -0.63
C GLU A 170 -13.52 -26.19 -0.45
N ALA A 171 -12.34 -26.11 -1.08
CA ALA A 171 -11.54 -24.88 -1.10
C ALA A 171 -12.26 -23.75 -1.87
N PHE A 172 -12.94 -24.11 -2.97
CA PHE A 172 -13.76 -23.13 -3.70
C PHE A 172 -14.95 -22.65 -2.88
N ASP A 173 -15.62 -23.53 -2.15
CA ASP A 173 -16.78 -23.17 -1.31
C ASP A 173 -16.35 -22.15 -0.23
N LEU A 174 -15.18 -22.33 0.38
CA LEU A 174 -14.61 -21.33 1.30
C LEU A 174 -14.39 -19.99 0.60
N ALA A 175 -13.71 -19.96 -0.54
CA ALA A 175 -13.45 -18.71 -1.27
C ALA A 175 -14.75 -18.02 -1.70
N ALA A 176 -15.74 -18.79 -2.16
CA ALA A 176 -17.06 -18.30 -2.55
C ALA A 176 -17.81 -17.66 -1.39
N GLU A 177 -17.72 -18.26 -0.21
CA GLU A 177 -18.32 -17.73 1.02
C GLU A 177 -17.64 -16.41 1.43
N LEU A 178 -16.31 -16.38 1.51
CA LEU A 178 -15.56 -15.17 1.89
C LEU A 178 -15.85 -13.99 0.95
N VAL A 179 -15.80 -14.22 -0.36
CA VAL A 179 -16.12 -13.19 -1.37
C VAL A 179 -17.59 -12.78 -1.30
N GLY A 180 -18.50 -13.74 -1.12
CA GLY A 180 -19.92 -13.49 -1.01
C GLY A 180 -20.29 -12.63 0.22
N ASP A 181 -19.73 -12.93 1.36
CA ASP A 181 -19.92 -12.17 2.60
C ASP A 181 -19.47 -10.73 2.46
N VAL A 182 -18.29 -10.51 1.90
CA VAL A 182 -17.74 -9.16 1.65
C VAL A 182 -18.60 -8.41 0.63
N ALA A 183 -19.00 -9.04 -0.48
CA ALA A 183 -19.87 -8.42 -1.47
C ALA A 183 -21.21 -7.97 -0.88
N VAL A 184 -21.78 -8.73 0.05
CA VAL A 184 -23.03 -8.41 0.75
C VAL A 184 -22.83 -7.33 1.81
N ALA A 185 -21.76 -7.41 2.62
CA ALA A 185 -21.52 -6.47 3.71
C ALA A 185 -21.25 -5.04 3.19
N PHE A 186 -20.44 -4.91 2.16
CA PHE A 186 -20.12 -3.60 1.55
C PHE A 186 -21.24 -3.08 0.65
N ASP A 187 -21.98 -3.96 0.00
CA ASP A 187 -23.10 -3.65 -0.91
C ASP A 187 -22.78 -2.51 -1.89
N GLN A 188 -21.67 -2.68 -2.62
CA GLN A 188 -21.19 -1.72 -3.62
C GLN A 188 -21.36 -2.26 -5.05
N PRO A 189 -21.37 -1.38 -6.07
CA PRO A 189 -21.37 -1.79 -7.47
C PRO A 189 -20.10 -2.56 -7.89
N ARG A 190 -19.06 -2.56 -7.06
CA ARG A 190 -17.77 -3.23 -7.27
C ARG A 190 -17.41 -4.12 -6.11
N VAL A 191 -16.59 -5.12 -6.42
CA VAL A 191 -15.88 -5.95 -5.47
C VAL A 191 -14.54 -6.32 -6.05
N HIS A 192 -13.49 -6.35 -5.22
CA HIS A 192 -12.17 -6.83 -5.63
C HIS A 192 -11.95 -8.22 -5.02
N ILE A 193 -11.61 -9.20 -5.87
CA ILE A 193 -11.50 -10.61 -5.46
C ILE A 193 -10.06 -11.09 -5.27
N GLY A 194 -9.07 -10.19 -5.24
CA GLY A 194 -7.65 -10.52 -5.07
C GLY A 194 -7.08 -11.25 -6.26
N LEU A 195 -6.69 -12.52 -6.06
CA LEU A 195 -6.14 -13.44 -7.07
C LEU A 195 -4.69 -13.16 -7.46
N ASP A 196 -4.00 -12.36 -6.68
CA ASP A 196 -2.59 -12.07 -6.78
C ASP A 196 -1.75 -13.16 -6.11
N GLU A 197 -0.50 -13.25 -6.56
CA GLU A 197 0.58 -14.03 -5.95
C GLU A 197 0.22 -15.47 -5.53
N PRO A 198 -0.40 -16.29 -6.39
CA PRO A 198 -0.71 -17.67 -6.04
C PRO A 198 0.55 -18.57 -6.08
N ILE A 199 1.55 -18.24 -5.25
CA ILE A 199 2.91 -18.78 -5.28
C ILE A 199 2.92 -20.31 -5.05
N ASP A 200 2.08 -20.81 -4.13
CA ASP A 200 2.00 -22.25 -3.82
C ASP A 200 1.56 -23.11 -5.01
N LEU A 201 0.96 -22.50 -6.04
CA LEU A 201 0.64 -23.21 -7.28
C LEU A 201 1.87 -23.47 -8.16
N ASN A 202 2.99 -22.79 -7.88
CA ASN A 202 4.28 -23.00 -8.51
C ASN A 202 5.41 -22.99 -7.46
N PRO A 203 5.61 -24.06 -6.68
CA PRO A 203 6.61 -24.07 -5.60
C PRO A 203 8.04 -23.78 -6.05
N ALA A 204 8.36 -23.90 -7.35
CA ALA A 204 9.68 -23.53 -7.88
C ALA A 204 9.99 -22.01 -7.74
N ILE A 205 8.97 -21.18 -7.53
CA ILE A 205 9.15 -19.76 -7.24
C ILE A 205 9.73 -19.59 -5.82
N TRP A 206 9.29 -20.38 -4.87
CA TRP A 206 9.88 -20.39 -3.53
C TRP A 206 11.37 -20.75 -3.56
N ASP A 207 11.77 -21.70 -4.44
CA ASP A 207 13.20 -22.00 -4.63
C ASP A 207 13.99 -20.76 -5.07
N ALA A 208 13.41 -19.95 -5.96
CA ALA A 208 14.05 -18.72 -6.42
C ALA A 208 14.08 -17.63 -5.31
N ILE A 209 13.00 -17.49 -4.52
CA ILE A 209 12.90 -16.54 -3.42
C ILE A 209 13.96 -16.84 -2.34
N PHE A 210 14.20 -18.11 -2.05
CA PHE A 210 15.18 -18.54 -1.06
C PHE A 210 16.60 -18.80 -1.64
N ASP A 211 16.87 -18.37 -2.88
CA ASP A 211 18.17 -18.58 -3.56
C ASP A 211 18.64 -20.05 -3.52
N VAL A 212 17.70 -21.01 -3.64
CA VAL A 212 18.02 -22.44 -3.63
C VAL A 212 18.90 -22.77 -4.85
N PRO A 213 20.08 -23.44 -4.66
CA PRO A 213 20.96 -23.76 -5.77
C PRO A 213 20.26 -24.61 -6.85
N GLY A 214 20.25 -24.10 -8.07
CA GLY A 214 19.61 -24.76 -9.21
C GLY A 214 18.13 -24.41 -9.41
N ALA A 215 17.62 -23.39 -8.72
CA ALA A 215 16.27 -22.85 -8.96
C ALA A 215 16.01 -22.67 -10.48
N SER A 216 14.89 -23.18 -10.95
CA SER A 216 14.57 -23.22 -12.39
C SER A 216 13.79 -22.01 -12.89
N VAL A 217 13.26 -21.22 -11.97
CA VAL A 217 12.46 -20.03 -12.26
C VAL A 217 13.23 -18.80 -11.79
N PRO A 218 13.41 -17.75 -12.62
CA PRO A 218 13.99 -16.50 -12.14
C PRO A 218 13.04 -15.81 -11.16
N TRP A 219 13.59 -15.15 -10.15
CA TRP A 219 12.83 -14.36 -9.16
C TRP A 219 11.81 -13.41 -9.81
N SER A 220 12.20 -12.77 -10.91
CA SER A 220 11.34 -11.84 -11.63
C SER A 220 10.19 -12.49 -12.44
N GLY A 221 10.22 -13.78 -12.66
CA GLY A 221 9.19 -14.50 -13.41
C GLY A 221 9.01 -14.12 -14.89
N VAL A 222 9.44 -12.93 -15.31
CA VAL A 222 9.35 -12.40 -16.68
C VAL A 222 10.59 -11.59 -17.08
N ASP A 223 10.82 -11.47 -18.38
CA ASP A 223 12.02 -10.82 -18.97
C ASP A 223 12.14 -9.31 -18.67
N ASP A 224 11.07 -8.65 -18.22
CA ASP A 224 11.05 -7.21 -17.95
C ASP A 224 11.54 -6.83 -16.52
N GLY A 225 11.93 -7.83 -15.72
CA GLY A 225 12.50 -7.60 -14.40
C GLY A 225 11.47 -7.25 -13.31
N THR A 226 10.19 -7.41 -13.59
CA THR A 226 9.11 -7.17 -12.62
C THR A 226 8.62 -8.47 -11.99
N PHE A 227 8.09 -8.37 -10.76
CA PHE A 227 7.54 -9.53 -10.07
C PHE A 227 6.25 -10.00 -10.75
N CYS A 228 6.20 -11.26 -11.14
CA CYS A 228 5.03 -11.93 -11.71
C CYS A 228 5.10 -13.43 -11.40
N ILE A 229 3.95 -14.07 -11.30
CA ILE A 229 3.83 -15.47 -10.96
C ILE A 229 3.46 -16.30 -12.21
N PRO A 230 4.43 -16.89 -12.93
CA PRO A 230 4.11 -17.84 -14.00
C PRO A 230 3.62 -19.16 -13.40
N LEU A 231 2.45 -19.60 -13.83
CA LEU A 231 1.89 -20.88 -13.42
C LEU A 231 2.25 -22.00 -14.40
N PRO A 232 2.44 -23.25 -13.95
CA PRO A 232 2.51 -24.41 -14.84
C PRO A 232 1.25 -24.52 -15.71
N PRO A 233 1.34 -25.05 -16.95
CA PRO A 233 0.20 -25.07 -17.89
C PRO A 233 -1.08 -25.71 -17.34
N ASP A 234 -0.96 -26.76 -16.52
CA ASP A 234 -2.10 -27.41 -15.86
C ASP A 234 -2.70 -26.55 -14.74
N ARG A 235 -1.88 -25.81 -14.02
CA ARG A 235 -2.33 -24.85 -12.99
C ARG A 235 -2.92 -23.58 -13.59
N LEU A 236 -2.46 -23.19 -14.77
CA LEU A 236 -3.02 -22.02 -15.48
C LEU A 236 -4.50 -22.25 -15.85
N SER A 237 -4.84 -23.47 -16.31
CA SER A 237 -6.23 -23.83 -16.59
C SER A 237 -7.10 -23.87 -15.33
N ASP A 238 -6.56 -24.34 -14.22
CA ASP A 238 -7.23 -24.36 -12.92
C ASP A 238 -7.51 -22.92 -12.44
N TYR A 239 -6.53 -22.03 -12.59
CA TYR A 239 -6.67 -20.61 -12.25
C TYR A 239 -7.78 -19.93 -13.09
N ALA A 240 -7.78 -20.14 -14.40
CA ALA A 240 -8.82 -19.58 -15.27
C ALA A 240 -10.23 -20.08 -14.91
N GLU A 241 -10.37 -21.38 -14.59
CA GLU A 241 -11.62 -21.96 -14.13
C GLU A 241 -12.05 -21.39 -12.77
N TRP A 242 -11.11 -21.17 -11.85
CA TRP A 242 -11.36 -20.55 -10.55
C TRP A 242 -11.96 -19.14 -10.72
N VAL A 243 -11.34 -18.31 -11.56
CA VAL A 243 -11.86 -16.97 -11.88
C VAL A 243 -13.26 -17.05 -12.48
N ARG A 244 -13.50 -18.00 -13.41
CA ARG A 244 -14.80 -18.18 -14.03
C ARG A 244 -15.87 -18.58 -13.01
N ARG A 245 -15.55 -19.48 -12.08
CA ARG A 245 -16.46 -19.92 -11.01
C ARG A 245 -16.77 -18.76 -10.05
N LEU A 246 -15.76 -18.00 -9.60
CA LEU A 246 -15.96 -16.83 -8.74
C LEU A 246 -16.85 -15.79 -9.42
N ARG A 247 -16.56 -15.46 -10.69
CA ARG A 247 -17.36 -14.47 -11.44
C ARG A 247 -18.83 -14.87 -11.57
N ALA A 248 -19.12 -16.16 -11.56
CA ALA A 248 -20.47 -16.71 -11.67
C ALA A 248 -21.24 -16.75 -10.32
N LEU A 249 -20.65 -16.30 -9.21
CA LEU A 249 -21.34 -16.27 -7.92
C LEU A 249 -22.55 -15.31 -7.96
N PRO A 250 -23.73 -15.73 -7.47
CA PRO A 250 -24.91 -14.88 -7.42
C PRO A 250 -24.70 -13.55 -6.67
N ALA A 251 -23.83 -13.55 -5.65
CA ALA A 251 -23.47 -12.34 -4.92
C ALA A 251 -22.74 -11.30 -5.78
N LEU A 252 -22.19 -11.70 -6.93
CA LEU A 252 -21.47 -10.83 -7.87
C LEU A 252 -22.32 -10.43 -9.09
N ASP A 253 -23.57 -10.86 -9.16
CA ASP A 253 -24.48 -10.48 -10.24
C ASP A 253 -24.68 -8.96 -10.29
N GLY A 254 -24.48 -8.38 -11.49
CA GLY A 254 -24.61 -6.95 -11.70
C GLY A 254 -23.47 -6.09 -11.14
N ARG A 255 -22.47 -6.69 -10.49
CA ARG A 255 -21.29 -5.99 -9.98
C ARG A 255 -20.12 -6.05 -10.97
N GLU A 256 -19.32 -5.02 -11.00
CA GLU A 256 -17.99 -5.02 -11.62
C GLU A 256 -17.03 -5.76 -10.68
N VAL A 257 -16.32 -6.75 -11.22
CA VAL A 257 -15.36 -7.56 -10.46
C VAL A 257 -13.95 -7.11 -10.83
N LEU A 258 -13.18 -6.67 -9.84
CA LEU A 258 -11.77 -6.34 -10.01
C LEU A 258 -10.91 -7.51 -9.55
N MET A 259 -9.78 -7.73 -10.22
CA MET A 259 -8.74 -8.68 -9.80
C MET A 259 -7.35 -8.17 -10.17
N TRP A 260 -6.35 -8.56 -9.42
CA TRP A 260 -4.96 -8.28 -9.73
C TRP A 260 -4.49 -8.99 -10.99
N ALA A 261 -3.56 -8.42 -11.73
CA ALA A 261 -3.20 -8.84 -13.08
C ALA A 261 -1.80 -9.48 -13.21
N ASP A 262 -1.10 -9.75 -12.12
CA ASP A 262 0.27 -10.31 -12.14
C ASP A 262 0.36 -11.66 -12.87
N VAL A 263 -0.58 -12.58 -12.63
CA VAL A 263 -0.63 -13.86 -13.36
C VAL A 263 -0.91 -13.64 -14.86
N VAL A 264 -1.78 -12.65 -15.19
CA VAL A 264 -2.06 -12.28 -16.59
C VAL A 264 -0.84 -11.62 -17.24
N ALA A 265 -0.08 -10.83 -16.48
CA ALA A 265 1.15 -10.21 -16.95
C ALA A 265 2.22 -11.27 -17.29
N ALA A 266 2.34 -12.32 -16.45
CA ALA A 266 3.20 -13.46 -16.70
C ALA A 266 2.72 -14.32 -17.89
N GLN A 267 1.41 -14.48 -18.06
CA GLN A 267 0.79 -15.41 -19.01
C GLN A 267 -0.36 -14.71 -19.76
N PRO A 268 -0.02 -13.92 -20.78
CA PRO A 268 -1.01 -13.09 -21.51
C PRO A 268 -2.10 -13.88 -22.24
N GLU A 269 -1.93 -15.17 -22.47
CA GLU A 269 -2.96 -16.06 -23.03
C GLU A 269 -4.24 -16.09 -22.17
N LEU A 270 -4.15 -15.76 -20.87
CA LEU A 270 -5.32 -15.61 -20.02
C LEU A 270 -6.29 -14.53 -20.51
N LEU A 271 -5.81 -13.51 -21.22
CA LEU A 271 -6.67 -12.47 -21.79
C LEU A 271 -7.75 -13.02 -22.72
N GLU A 272 -7.53 -14.17 -23.34
CA GLU A 272 -8.48 -14.79 -24.25
C GLU A 272 -9.52 -15.66 -23.54
N VAL A 273 -9.17 -16.21 -22.35
CA VAL A 273 -9.99 -17.24 -21.67
C VAL A 273 -10.69 -16.75 -20.41
N LEU A 274 -10.25 -15.64 -19.82
CA LEU A 274 -10.91 -15.04 -18.66
C LEU A 274 -12.36 -14.64 -19.00
N PRO A 275 -13.30 -14.75 -18.06
CA PRO A 275 -14.69 -14.38 -18.27
C PRO A 275 -14.86 -12.88 -18.54
N ASP A 276 -15.97 -12.49 -19.18
CA ASP A 276 -16.36 -11.11 -19.31
C ASP A 276 -16.81 -10.50 -17.98
N GLY A 277 -16.75 -9.17 -17.85
CA GLY A 277 -17.16 -8.46 -16.66
C GLY A 277 -16.14 -8.51 -15.52
N VAL A 278 -14.89 -8.87 -15.84
CA VAL A 278 -13.73 -8.74 -14.94
C VAL A 278 -12.86 -7.58 -15.41
N THR A 279 -12.52 -6.71 -14.50
CA THR A 279 -11.57 -5.60 -14.70
C THR A 279 -10.21 -5.99 -14.11
N LEU A 280 -9.19 -5.95 -14.95
CA LEU A 280 -7.82 -6.28 -14.56
C LEU A 280 -7.14 -5.06 -13.94
N VAL A 281 -6.51 -5.24 -12.79
CA VAL A 281 -5.76 -4.20 -12.09
C VAL A 281 -4.27 -4.49 -12.27
N GLU A 282 -3.64 -3.78 -13.21
CA GLU A 282 -2.20 -3.88 -13.47
C GLU A 282 -1.43 -3.11 -12.40
N TRP A 283 -0.57 -3.80 -11.65
CA TRP A 283 0.15 -3.24 -10.52
C TRP A 283 1.66 -3.33 -10.64
N GLY A 284 2.34 -2.37 -10.02
CA GLY A 284 3.78 -2.36 -9.86
C GLY A 284 4.23 -1.12 -9.12
N TYR A 285 5.31 -1.22 -8.35
CA TYR A 285 5.65 -0.22 -7.33
C TYR A 285 6.99 0.48 -7.57
N GLU A 286 7.75 0.02 -8.57
CA GLU A 286 8.98 0.69 -8.96
C GLU A 286 8.74 1.73 -10.06
N SER A 287 9.52 2.80 -10.06
CA SER A 287 9.47 3.87 -11.06
C SER A 287 9.72 3.36 -12.49
N THR A 288 10.38 2.22 -12.61
CA THR A 288 10.72 1.54 -13.87
C THR A 288 9.67 0.53 -14.32
N HIS A 289 8.59 0.34 -13.57
CA HIS A 289 7.55 -0.64 -13.91
C HIS A 289 6.96 -0.36 -15.31
N PRO A 290 6.83 -1.38 -16.19
CA PRO A 290 6.47 -1.20 -17.60
C PRO A 290 4.95 -1.04 -17.82
N PHE A 291 4.30 -0.13 -17.08
CA PHE A 291 2.85 0.12 -17.19
C PHE A 291 2.39 0.31 -18.63
N ASP A 292 3.14 1.07 -19.45
CA ASP A 292 2.74 1.39 -20.81
C ASP A 292 2.56 0.13 -21.68
N ALA A 293 3.50 -0.80 -21.60
CA ALA A 293 3.46 -2.04 -22.38
C ALA A 293 2.35 -2.99 -21.87
N ARG A 294 2.19 -3.12 -20.54
CA ARG A 294 1.24 -4.05 -19.93
C ARG A 294 -0.20 -3.58 -20.06
N VAL A 295 -0.47 -2.32 -19.73
CA VAL A 295 -1.79 -1.70 -19.93
C VAL A 295 -2.19 -1.71 -21.40
N GLY A 296 -1.23 -1.38 -22.30
CA GLY A 296 -1.45 -1.44 -23.75
C GLY A 296 -1.85 -2.84 -24.23
N ARG A 297 -1.23 -3.89 -23.69
CA ARG A 297 -1.56 -5.29 -23.99
C ARG A 297 -2.97 -5.65 -23.52
N ILE A 298 -3.32 -5.35 -22.27
CA ILE A 298 -4.65 -5.61 -21.69
C ILE A 298 -5.74 -4.90 -22.50
N ARG A 299 -5.54 -3.61 -22.78
CA ARG A 299 -6.52 -2.79 -23.51
C ARG A 299 -6.64 -3.22 -24.99
N SER A 300 -5.54 -3.62 -25.63
CA SER A 300 -5.57 -4.14 -27.01
C SER A 300 -6.33 -5.45 -27.14
N ALA A 301 -6.38 -6.25 -26.06
CA ALA A 301 -7.23 -7.45 -25.97
C ALA A 301 -8.71 -7.13 -25.68
N GLY A 302 -9.09 -5.85 -25.62
CA GLY A 302 -10.48 -5.42 -25.35
C GLY A 302 -10.91 -5.54 -23.90
N ARG A 303 -9.98 -5.80 -22.96
CA ARG A 303 -10.29 -5.96 -21.54
C ARG A 303 -10.34 -4.62 -20.80
N SER A 304 -11.22 -4.52 -19.79
CA SER A 304 -11.22 -3.41 -18.84
C SER A 304 -9.96 -3.45 -17.98
N CYS A 305 -9.39 -2.27 -17.71
CA CYS A 305 -8.13 -2.17 -16.98
C CYS A 305 -8.13 -0.95 -16.04
N TRP A 306 -7.60 -1.15 -14.84
CA TRP A 306 -7.13 -0.10 -13.95
C TRP A 306 -5.62 -0.26 -13.77
N VAL A 307 -4.95 0.78 -13.27
CA VAL A 307 -3.55 0.74 -12.88
C VAL A 307 -3.41 0.90 -11.38
N ALA A 308 -2.43 0.22 -10.78
CA ALA A 308 -2.14 0.34 -9.36
C ALA A 308 -0.67 0.67 -9.13
N ALA A 309 -0.42 1.86 -8.58
CA ALA A 309 0.88 2.35 -8.16
C ALA A 309 0.99 2.30 -6.63
N GLY A 310 2.19 2.44 -6.08
CA GLY A 310 2.42 2.32 -4.65
C GLY A 310 2.73 3.64 -3.94
N THR A 311 2.35 3.75 -2.65
CA THR A 311 2.84 4.82 -1.77
C THR A 311 4.34 4.69 -1.48
N SER A 312 4.91 3.50 -1.67
CA SER A 312 6.27 3.12 -1.25
C SER A 312 6.52 3.33 0.26
N GLY A 313 5.44 3.28 1.06
CA GLY A 313 5.50 3.43 2.52
C GLY A 313 5.93 2.16 3.25
N TRP A 314 5.52 1.00 2.74
CA TRP A 314 5.92 -0.29 3.29
C TRP A 314 7.40 -0.57 3.04
N SER A 315 8.01 -1.37 3.88
CA SER A 315 9.44 -1.72 3.83
C SER A 315 10.41 -0.54 3.84
N SER A 316 9.94 0.71 3.87
CA SER A 316 10.76 1.91 3.83
C SER A 316 10.52 2.90 4.97
N ILE A 317 9.69 2.60 5.93
CA ILE A 317 9.19 3.38 7.10
C ILE A 317 8.96 4.90 6.89
N SER A 318 9.68 5.54 5.98
CA SER A 318 9.55 6.97 5.64
C SER A 318 8.90 7.25 4.28
N GLY A 319 8.61 6.21 3.51
CA GLY A 319 8.30 6.32 2.09
C GLY A 319 9.56 6.45 1.23
N ARG A 320 9.42 6.21 -0.07
CA ARG A 320 10.44 6.44 -1.11
C ARG A 320 9.87 7.46 -2.08
N VAL A 321 9.86 8.73 -1.66
CA VAL A 321 9.06 9.78 -2.32
C VAL A 321 9.42 9.94 -3.80
N THR A 322 10.70 9.89 -4.17
CA THR A 322 11.12 9.99 -5.58
C THR A 322 10.58 8.83 -6.41
N ASN A 323 10.78 7.59 -5.93
CA ASN A 323 10.22 6.41 -6.60
C ASN A 323 8.69 6.48 -6.71
N MET A 324 8.01 6.81 -5.62
CA MET A 324 6.55 6.93 -5.59
C MET A 324 6.03 7.94 -6.62
N GLN A 325 6.64 9.13 -6.69
CA GLN A 325 6.23 10.17 -7.64
C GLN A 325 6.37 9.72 -9.10
N ASP A 326 7.46 9.07 -9.44
CA ASP A 326 7.72 8.60 -10.80
C ASP A 326 6.87 7.37 -11.15
N ASN A 327 6.67 6.45 -10.21
CA ASN A 327 5.80 5.28 -10.36
C ASN A 327 4.35 5.69 -10.63
N VAL A 328 3.76 6.53 -9.78
CA VAL A 328 2.40 7.06 -9.97
C VAL A 328 2.26 7.81 -11.30
N ARG A 329 3.27 8.64 -11.65
CA ARG A 329 3.26 9.39 -12.93
C ARG A 329 3.28 8.44 -14.13
N ALA A 330 4.06 7.36 -14.06
CA ALA A 330 4.12 6.36 -15.13
C ALA A 330 2.77 5.63 -15.27
N ALA A 331 2.16 5.21 -14.16
CA ALA A 331 0.85 4.56 -14.12
C ALA A 331 -0.25 5.45 -14.73
N VAL A 332 -0.36 6.71 -14.27
CA VAL A 332 -1.38 7.65 -14.77
C VAL A 332 -1.21 7.94 -16.27
N ARG A 333 0.04 8.13 -16.73
CA ARG A 333 0.31 8.35 -18.17
C ARG A 333 -0.07 7.15 -19.01
N ALA A 334 0.20 5.93 -18.55
CA ALA A 334 -0.20 4.70 -19.23
C ALA A 334 -1.72 4.59 -19.26
N ALA A 335 -2.40 4.86 -18.14
CA ALA A 335 -3.86 4.87 -18.07
C ALA A 335 -4.49 5.84 -19.08
N GLY A 336 -4.04 7.09 -19.12
CA GLY A 336 -4.51 8.10 -20.06
C GLY A 336 -4.26 7.71 -21.52
N ARG A 337 -3.06 7.19 -21.84
CA ARG A 337 -2.68 6.81 -23.21
C ARG A 337 -3.50 5.64 -23.74
N HIS A 338 -3.77 4.63 -22.94
CA HIS A 338 -4.44 3.40 -23.36
C HIS A 338 -5.92 3.35 -22.97
N GLY A 339 -6.43 4.37 -22.29
CA GLY A 339 -7.85 4.45 -21.88
C GLY A 339 -8.18 3.46 -20.77
N ALA A 340 -7.30 3.26 -19.79
CA ALA A 340 -7.66 2.59 -18.56
C ALA A 340 -8.56 3.49 -17.68
N ASP A 341 -9.50 2.89 -16.96
CA ASP A 341 -10.59 3.62 -16.33
C ASP A 341 -10.24 4.23 -14.97
N GLY A 342 -9.21 3.71 -14.30
CA GLY A 342 -8.90 4.10 -12.92
C GLY A 342 -7.44 3.93 -12.51
N LEU A 343 -7.12 4.63 -11.43
CA LEU A 343 -5.90 4.50 -10.65
C LEU A 343 -6.25 4.01 -9.25
N LEU A 344 -5.50 3.04 -8.73
CA LEU A 344 -5.35 2.77 -7.30
C LEU A 344 -3.95 3.24 -6.85
N VAL A 345 -3.85 3.86 -5.69
CA VAL A 345 -2.58 4.03 -4.98
C VAL A 345 -2.63 3.12 -3.76
N THR A 346 -1.76 2.15 -3.74
CA THR A 346 -1.77 1.10 -2.72
C THR A 346 -0.90 1.45 -1.53
N SER A 347 -1.38 1.10 -0.34
CA SER A 347 -0.66 1.17 0.93
C SER A 347 -0.64 -0.21 1.55
N TRP A 348 0.54 -0.81 1.68
CA TRP A 348 0.73 -2.14 2.24
C TRP A 348 1.48 -2.04 3.56
N GLU A 349 0.99 -2.70 4.58
CA GLU A 349 1.68 -2.96 5.88
C GLU A 349 2.58 -1.82 6.42
N ALA A 350 2.29 -0.55 6.09
CA ALA A 350 3.15 0.59 6.40
C ALA A 350 3.30 0.82 7.92
N LEU A 351 4.53 0.98 8.36
CA LEU A 351 4.93 1.33 9.71
C LEU A 351 5.73 2.65 9.70
N PRO A 352 5.18 3.75 10.15
CA PRO A 352 3.80 4.08 10.49
C PRO A 352 2.97 4.49 9.24
N SER A 353 1.64 4.55 9.38
CA SER A 353 0.73 4.94 8.29
C SER A 353 0.94 6.37 7.76
N VAL A 354 1.62 7.21 8.51
CA VAL A 354 1.97 8.57 8.09
C VAL A 354 2.73 8.58 6.76
N SER A 355 3.56 7.57 6.49
CA SER A 355 4.38 7.48 5.29
C SER A 355 3.59 7.27 3.98
N ASP A 356 2.30 6.96 4.06
CA ASP A 356 1.43 6.78 2.88
C ASP A 356 0.88 8.10 2.32
N TRP A 357 0.73 9.13 3.16
CA TRP A 357 0.06 10.38 2.75
C TRP A 357 0.71 11.09 1.56
N PRO A 358 2.04 11.14 1.40
CA PRO A 358 2.64 11.69 0.18
C PRO A 358 2.13 11.00 -1.09
N GLY A 359 2.01 9.66 -1.07
CA GLY A 359 1.48 8.88 -2.18
C GLY A 359 0.00 9.16 -2.45
N PHE A 360 -0.82 9.28 -1.41
CA PHE A 360 -2.24 9.59 -1.56
C PHE A 360 -2.48 10.98 -2.14
N VAL A 361 -1.76 11.98 -1.65
CA VAL A 361 -1.86 13.37 -2.16
C VAL A 361 -1.36 13.45 -3.60
N TRP A 362 -0.20 12.83 -3.90
CA TRP A 362 0.37 12.83 -5.24
C TRP A 362 -0.50 12.07 -6.24
N GLY A 363 -1.02 10.90 -5.86
CA GLY A 363 -1.92 10.10 -6.69
C GLY A 363 -3.23 10.82 -7.00
N ALA A 364 -3.83 11.46 -6.00
CA ALA A 364 -5.04 12.26 -6.18
C ALA A 364 -4.82 13.41 -7.15
N ALA A 365 -3.72 14.16 -7.00
CA ALA A 365 -3.36 15.27 -7.88
C ALA A 365 -3.08 14.81 -9.31
N SER A 366 -2.28 13.75 -9.46
CA SER A 366 -1.88 13.19 -10.77
C SER A 366 -3.08 12.62 -11.53
N ALA A 367 -3.98 11.90 -10.86
CA ALA A 367 -5.19 11.35 -11.49
C ALA A 367 -6.25 12.41 -11.80
N TRP A 368 -6.17 13.57 -11.15
CA TRP A 368 -7.05 14.70 -11.46
C TRP A 368 -6.53 15.52 -12.64
N ASN A 369 -5.25 15.91 -12.62
CA ASN A 369 -4.62 16.69 -13.68
C ASN A 369 -3.13 16.31 -13.80
N PRO A 370 -2.78 15.33 -14.65
CA PRO A 370 -1.43 14.79 -14.78
C PRO A 370 -0.39 15.78 -15.31
N ASP A 371 -0.84 16.84 -16.01
CA ASP A 371 0.04 17.83 -16.64
C ASP A 371 0.39 19.00 -15.69
N ARG A 372 -0.25 19.06 -14.51
CA ARG A 372 0.01 20.11 -13.53
C ARG A 372 1.07 19.67 -12.53
N GLU A 373 2.10 20.48 -12.39
CA GLU A 373 3.03 20.36 -11.27
C GLU A 373 2.37 20.80 -9.97
N VAL A 374 2.57 20.01 -8.92
CA VAL A 374 2.08 20.27 -7.56
C VAL A 374 3.28 20.29 -6.62
N ASP A 375 3.41 21.33 -5.81
CA ASP A 375 4.31 21.31 -4.66
C ASP A 375 3.71 20.35 -3.63
N LEU A 376 4.32 19.15 -3.52
CA LEU A 376 3.81 18.10 -2.67
C LEU A 376 3.92 18.46 -1.18
N ALA A 377 4.96 19.21 -0.79
CA ALA A 377 5.13 19.66 0.59
C ALA A 377 4.02 20.64 1.00
N GLU A 378 3.77 21.64 0.15
CA GLU A 378 2.66 22.59 0.35
C GLU A 378 1.29 21.89 0.34
N ALA A 379 1.11 20.94 -0.57
CA ALA A 379 -0.15 20.16 -0.64
C ALA A 379 -0.39 19.33 0.62
N LEU A 380 0.65 18.70 1.19
CA LEU A 380 0.57 17.96 2.47
C LEU A 380 0.24 18.91 3.64
N ASP A 381 0.91 20.05 3.70
CA ASP A 381 0.63 21.07 4.71
C ASP A 381 -0.83 21.53 4.64
N LEU A 382 -1.32 21.82 3.45
CA LEU A 382 -2.68 22.33 3.23
C LEU A 382 -3.75 21.26 3.51
N THR A 383 -3.57 20.04 3.00
CA THR A 383 -4.68 19.07 2.92
C THR A 383 -4.64 18.00 4.01
N VAL A 384 -3.49 17.79 4.64
CA VAL A 384 -3.30 16.74 5.66
C VAL A 384 -2.96 17.34 7.02
N ALA A 385 -1.94 18.17 7.12
CA ALA A 385 -1.46 18.75 8.39
C ALA A 385 -2.30 19.96 8.86
N GLY A 386 -2.91 20.68 7.93
CA GLY A 386 -3.66 21.89 8.20
C GLY A 386 -2.80 23.06 8.69
N GLY A 387 -1.50 23.08 8.37
CA GLY A 387 -0.54 24.05 8.91
C GLY A 387 0.53 24.43 7.90
N SER A 388 1.78 24.50 8.35
CA SER A 388 2.93 24.80 7.48
C SER A 388 4.21 24.17 7.99
N GLY A 389 5.07 23.77 7.06
CA GLY A 389 6.42 23.27 7.30
C GLY A 389 6.51 21.76 7.63
N LEU A 390 5.40 21.11 7.95
CA LEU A 390 5.41 19.66 8.19
C LEU A 390 5.64 18.88 6.88
N GLY A 391 5.05 19.35 5.79
CA GLY A 391 5.21 18.75 4.47
C GLY A 391 6.65 18.73 3.99
N ALA A 392 7.43 19.79 4.27
CA ALA A 392 8.85 19.84 3.93
C ALA A 392 9.65 18.73 4.63
N ALA A 393 9.45 18.56 5.95
CA ALA A 393 10.06 17.50 6.73
C ALA A 393 9.66 16.11 6.21
N TRP A 394 8.38 15.93 5.88
CA TRP A 394 7.83 14.68 5.33
C TRP A 394 8.54 14.26 4.05
N ILE A 395 8.62 15.19 3.10
CA ILE A 395 9.28 14.94 1.81
C ILE A 395 10.77 14.67 1.99
N ARG A 396 11.44 15.40 2.90
CA ARG A 396 12.86 15.19 3.20
C ARG A 396 13.13 13.81 3.78
N LEU A 397 12.34 13.38 4.76
CA LEU A 397 12.43 12.02 5.33
C LEU A 397 12.20 10.95 4.26
N GLY A 398 11.23 11.12 3.38
CA GLY A 398 10.93 10.20 2.30
C GLY A 398 11.96 10.21 1.15
N ARG A 399 12.86 11.21 1.10
CA ARG A 399 13.97 11.31 0.13
C ARG A 399 15.32 10.94 0.72
N VAL A 400 15.41 10.63 2.00
CA VAL A 400 16.70 10.30 2.64
C VAL A 400 17.35 9.08 1.98
N HIS A 401 16.56 8.20 1.38
CA HIS A 401 17.04 7.02 0.66
C HIS A 401 17.80 7.37 -0.63
N ASP A 402 17.47 8.49 -1.26
CA ASP A 402 18.10 8.96 -2.49
C ASP A 402 19.60 9.27 -2.29
N VAL A 403 20.00 9.55 -1.04
CA VAL A 403 21.41 9.81 -0.67
C VAL A 403 22.27 8.56 -0.78
N VAL A 404 21.67 7.37 -0.58
CA VAL A 404 22.40 6.09 -0.48
C VAL A 404 22.34 5.27 -1.75
N ASP A 405 21.52 5.66 -2.71
CA ASP A 405 21.16 4.88 -3.90
C ASP A 405 20.27 3.64 -3.57
N PRO A 406 19.20 3.46 -4.31
CA PRO A 406 18.10 2.55 -3.96
C PRO A 406 18.40 1.06 -4.08
N GLY A 407 19.46 0.56 -4.36
CA GLY A 407 19.94 -0.82 -4.43
C GLY A 407 18.94 -1.97 -4.52
N THR A 408 17.93 -2.03 -3.66
CA THR A 408 16.96 -3.12 -3.62
C THR A 408 15.55 -2.61 -3.93
N PRO A 409 14.83 -3.21 -4.88
CA PRO A 409 13.43 -2.88 -5.14
C PRO A 409 12.57 -2.96 -3.88
N GLU A 410 11.54 -2.11 -3.82
CA GLU A 410 10.52 -2.04 -2.76
C GLU A 410 11.02 -1.68 -1.36
N THR A 411 12.32 -1.53 -1.14
CA THR A 411 12.86 -1.15 0.17
C THR A 411 13.64 0.16 0.13
N GLY A 412 13.91 0.73 1.31
CA GLY A 412 14.77 1.90 1.47
C GLY A 412 16.04 1.56 2.23
N ALA A 413 17.22 1.82 1.65
CA ALA A 413 18.51 1.43 2.25
C ALA A 413 18.68 1.91 3.71
N VAL A 414 18.23 3.12 4.04
CA VAL A 414 18.33 3.64 5.41
C VAL A 414 17.31 2.96 6.34
N SER A 415 16.12 2.63 5.85
CA SER A 415 15.13 1.85 6.59
C SER A 415 15.60 0.43 6.86
N GLU A 416 16.30 -0.19 5.91
CA GLU A 416 16.89 -1.51 6.09
C GLU A 416 18.00 -1.51 7.17
N MET A 417 18.74 -0.41 7.33
CA MET A 417 19.68 -0.28 8.46
C MET A 417 18.94 -0.32 9.80
N PHE A 418 17.76 0.33 9.90
CA PHE A 418 16.92 0.22 11.09
C PHE A 418 16.40 -1.20 11.29
N ARG A 419 15.80 -1.80 10.27
CA ARG A 419 15.16 -3.14 10.35
C ARG A 419 16.14 -4.26 10.67
N SER A 420 17.39 -4.14 10.20
CA SER A 420 18.45 -5.15 10.37
C SER A 420 19.40 -4.88 11.52
N GLY A 421 19.13 -3.89 12.39
CA GLY A 421 20.06 -3.52 13.45
C GLY A 421 21.42 -3.07 12.91
N GLY A 422 21.43 -2.37 11.78
CA GLY A 422 22.64 -1.88 11.12
C GLY A 422 23.30 -2.87 10.14
N MET A 423 22.94 -4.15 10.15
CA MET A 423 23.60 -5.17 9.33
C MET A 423 23.50 -4.91 7.81
N ALA A 424 22.39 -4.33 7.32
CA ALA A 424 22.22 -3.98 5.91
C ALA A 424 23.30 -3.03 5.39
N ALA A 425 23.97 -2.27 6.29
CA ALA A 425 25.05 -1.36 5.92
C ALA A 425 26.31 -2.09 5.38
N VAL A 426 26.47 -3.38 5.63
CA VAL A 426 27.54 -4.19 5.02
C VAL A 426 27.47 -4.11 3.50
N GLY A 427 26.27 -4.03 2.91
CA GLY A 427 26.05 -3.82 1.48
C GLY A 427 26.64 -2.51 0.96
N LEU A 428 26.80 -1.45 1.78
CA LEU A 428 27.44 -0.20 1.39
C LEU A 428 28.94 -0.44 1.15
N VAL A 429 29.60 -1.16 2.06
CA VAL A 429 31.02 -1.50 1.95
C VAL A 429 31.27 -2.35 0.71
N LEU A 430 30.42 -3.33 0.44
CA LEU A 430 30.51 -4.17 -0.75
C LEU A 430 30.39 -3.37 -2.06
N ARG A 431 29.71 -2.23 -2.03
CA ARG A 431 29.58 -1.28 -3.14
C ARG A 431 30.68 -0.21 -3.15
N GLY A 432 31.67 -0.29 -2.25
CA GLY A 432 32.79 0.65 -2.17
C GLY A 432 32.43 2.01 -1.56
N MET A 433 31.32 2.12 -0.82
CA MET A 433 30.93 3.35 -0.12
C MET A 433 31.67 3.46 1.22
N GLY A 434 32.03 4.69 1.61
CA GLY A 434 32.69 5.01 2.87
C GLY A 434 31.74 5.68 3.88
N PRO A 435 32.28 6.07 5.06
CA PRO A 435 31.47 6.67 6.14
C PRO A 435 30.82 8.00 5.76
N GLU A 436 31.30 8.71 4.74
CA GLU A 436 30.76 9.97 4.23
C GLU A 436 29.32 9.86 3.76
N VAL A 437 28.88 8.69 3.29
CA VAL A 437 27.49 8.48 2.88
C VAL A 437 26.55 8.56 4.10
N LEU A 438 26.95 8.00 5.24
CA LEU A 438 26.15 8.10 6.46
C LEU A 438 26.16 9.51 7.06
N GLU A 439 27.25 10.29 6.86
CA GLU A 439 27.28 11.71 7.24
C GLU A 439 26.32 12.54 6.41
N ALA A 440 26.20 12.25 5.12
CA ALA A 440 25.22 12.90 4.25
C ALA A 440 23.78 12.56 4.68
N VAL A 441 23.49 11.31 5.02
CA VAL A 441 22.17 10.89 5.57
C VAL A 441 21.86 11.65 6.85
N VAL A 442 22.80 11.71 7.81
CA VAL A 442 22.60 12.45 9.07
C VAL A 442 22.33 13.92 8.82
N THR A 443 23.02 14.53 7.85
CA THR A 443 22.78 15.93 7.47
C THR A 443 21.34 16.16 7.01
N GLU A 444 20.77 15.25 6.21
CA GLU A 444 19.36 15.36 5.80
C GLU A 444 18.38 15.10 6.96
N LEU A 445 18.72 14.18 7.86
CA LEU A 445 17.92 13.94 9.07
C LEU A 445 17.94 15.16 10.01
N ASP A 446 19.10 15.81 10.20
CA ASP A 446 19.21 17.03 11.03
C ASP A 446 18.36 18.18 10.44
N ARG A 447 18.36 18.33 9.11
CA ARG A 447 17.49 19.31 8.42
C ARG A 447 16.01 18.97 8.60
N ALA A 448 15.63 17.69 8.48
CA ALA A 448 14.26 17.26 8.75
C ALA A 448 13.85 17.57 10.20
N ALA A 449 14.74 17.35 11.17
CA ALA A 449 14.49 17.70 12.56
C ALA A 449 14.26 19.20 12.77
N ASP A 450 15.01 20.06 12.07
CA ASP A 450 14.80 21.51 12.13
C ASP A 450 13.44 21.93 11.55
N GLU A 451 13.05 21.33 10.41
CA GLU A 451 11.74 21.53 9.80
C GLU A 451 10.60 21.06 10.73
N LEU A 452 10.73 19.87 11.35
CA LEU A 452 9.75 19.34 12.30
C LEU A 452 9.57 20.25 13.53
N ARG A 453 10.66 20.85 14.04
CA ARG A 453 10.61 21.79 15.19
C ARG A 453 9.90 23.08 14.81
N GLY A 454 10.09 23.56 13.58
CA GLY A 454 9.48 24.79 13.08
C GLY A 454 8.05 24.61 12.57
N ALA A 455 7.59 23.38 12.36
CA ALA A 455 6.29 23.10 11.78
C ALA A 455 5.13 23.53 12.67
N THR A 456 4.06 24.04 12.05
CA THR A 456 2.76 24.28 12.68
C THR A 456 1.74 23.28 12.16
N VAL A 457 0.85 22.80 13.03
CA VAL A 457 -0.21 21.85 12.67
C VAL A 457 -1.52 22.29 13.30
N THR A 458 -2.61 22.21 12.55
CA THR A 458 -3.95 22.58 13.03
C THR A 458 -5.00 21.51 12.73
N ALA A 459 -4.63 20.46 11.99
CA ALA A 459 -5.49 19.30 11.82
C ALA A 459 -5.81 18.65 13.18
N PRO A 460 -7.00 18.06 13.37
CA PRO A 460 -7.40 17.48 14.66
C PRO A 460 -6.42 16.43 15.21
N ASP A 461 -5.73 15.69 14.34
CA ASP A 461 -4.66 14.74 14.69
C ASP A 461 -3.27 15.23 14.28
N GLY A 462 -3.10 16.52 14.03
CA GLY A 462 -1.83 17.11 13.57
C GLY A 462 -0.64 16.80 14.47
N GLU A 463 -0.87 16.78 15.81
CA GLU A 463 0.18 16.42 16.77
C GLU A 463 0.55 14.92 16.69
N VAL A 464 -0.40 14.05 16.35
CA VAL A 464 -0.10 12.63 16.12
C VAL A 464 0.74 12.49 14.84
N LEU A 465 0.36 13.15 13.74
CA LEU A 465 1.13 13.17 12.50
C LEU A 465 2.57 13.65 12.74
N ARG A 466 2.75 14.75 13.49
CA ARG A 466 4.07 15.26 13.83
C ARG A 466 4.88 14.27 14.67
N SER A 467 4.23 13.61 15.64
CA SER A 467 4.88 12.58 16.47
C SER A 467 5.27 11.35 15.68
N GLU A 468 4.45 10.93 14.70
CA GLU A 468 4.79 9.83 13.79
C GLU A 468 5.99 10.17 12.91
N LEU A 469 6.10 11.40 12.41
CA LEU A 469 7.27 11.83 11.65
C LEU A 469 8.53 11.95 12.51
N TRP A 470 8.40 12.36 13.79
CA TRP A 470 9.51 12.28 14.74
C TRP A 470 9.94 10.83 14.99
N TRP A 471 8.99 9.93 15.11
CA TRP A 471 9.30 8.50 15.23
C TRP A 471 10.07 7.98 14.00
N VAL A 472 9.62 8.35 12.79
CA VAL A 472 10.33 8.02 11.54
C VAL A 472 11.77 8.54 11.57
N HIS A 473 11.95 9.83 11.91
CA HIS A 473 13.26 10.45 12.03
C HIS A 473 14.16 9.68 13.01
N ASP A 474 13.66 9.38 14.20
CA ASP A 474 14.44 8.73 15.27
C ASP A 474 14.81 7.29 14.88
N ALA A 475 13.89 6.55 14.24
CA ALA A 475 14.14 5.20 13.76
C ALA A 475 15.24 5.16 12.68
N LEU A 476 15.16 6.08 11.69
CA LEU A 476 16.18 6.20 10.65
C LEU A 476 17.55 6.60 11.25
N ARG A 477 17.56 7.56 12.16
CA ARG A 477 18.80 8.00 12.85
C ARG A 477 19.43 6.87 13.66
N TRP A 478 18.62 6.12 14.37
CA TRP A 478 19.07 4.94 15.10
C TRP A 478 19.67 3.89 14.15
N GLY A 479 19.04 3.63 13.01
CA GLY A 479 19.56 2.72 11.98
C GLY A 479 20.95 3.13 11.48
N VAL A 480 21.18 4.44 11.29
CA VAL A 480 22.51 4.96 10.90
C VAL A 480 23.55 4.78 12.02
N ALA A 481 23.17 5.03 13.27
CA ALA A 481 24.05 4.82 14.42
C ALA A 481 24.41 3.33 14.59
N ALA A 482 23.44 2.45 14.44
CA ALA A 482 23.63 0.99 14.45
C ALA A 482 24.56 0.54 13.31
N ALA A 483 24.37 1.09 12.09
CA ALA A 483 25.23 0.83 10.94
C ALA A 483 26.69 1.21 11.21
N ARG A 484 26.92 2.39 11.80
CA ARG A 484 28.28 2.84 12.22
C ARG A 484 28.87 1.88 13.25
N HIS A 485 28.07 1.40 14.21
CA HIS A 485 28.52 0.43 15.20
C HIS A 485 28.96 -0.89 14.55
N VAL A 486 28.11 -1.48 13.70
CA VAL A 486 28.38 -2.75 13.00
C VAL A 486 29.63 -2.66 12.12
N LEU A 487 29.80 -1.55 11.40
CA LEU A 487 30.94 -1.35 10.49
C LEU A 487 32.22 -0.85 11.20
N GLY A 488 32.17 -0.52 12.48
CA GLY A 488 33.28 0.09 13.19
C GLY A 488 33.66 1.48 12.64
N TRP A 489 32.71 2.18 12.01
CA TRP A 489 32.94 3.50 11.42
C TRP A 489 32.89 4.61 12.49
N PRO A 490 33.47 5.83 12.18
CA PRO A 490 33.45 6.93 13.12
C PRO A 490 32.05 7.28 13.64
N ASP A 491 31.95 7.58 14.93
CA ASP A 491 30.75 8.01 15.62
C ASP A 491 30.99 9.40 16.25
N PRO A 492 30.94 10.47 15.45
CA PRO A 492 31.30 11.81 15.91
C PRO A 492 30.33 12.36 16.97
N ASN A 493 29.12 11.83 17.05
CA ASN A 493 28.05 12.30 17.93
C ASN A 493 27.95 11.47 19.23
N GLY A 494 28.70 10.36 19.36
CA GLY A 494 28.64 9.46 20.52
C GLY A 494 27.32 8.73 20.67
N GLU A 495 26.62 8.46 19.57
CA GLU A 495 25.30 7.81 19.56
C GLU A 495 25.37 6.33 19.90
N ARG A 496 26.53 5.71 19.72
CA ARG A 496 26.76 4.27 19.95
C ARG A 496 26.44 3.84 21.40
N ASP A 497 26.84 4.64 22.37
CA ASP A 497 26.65 4.33 23.79
C ASP A 497 25.19 4.39 24.25
N GLN A 498 24.31 4.96 23.42
CA GLN A 498 22.88 5.15 23.70
C GLN A 498 21.98 4.21 22.88
N LEU A 499 22.53 3.41 21.95
CA LEU A 499 21.76 2.59 21.03
C LEU A 499 20.67 1.75 21.70
N ALA A 500 20.98 1.09 22.83
CA ALA A 500 20.00 0.24 23.51
C ALA A 500 18.85 1.07 24.13
N ALA A 501 19.16 2.22 24.74
CA ALA A 501 18.16 3.10 25.37
C ALA A 501 17.29 3.78 24.29
N ASP A 502 17.89 4.22 23.21
CA ASP A 502 17.16 4.85 22.10
C ASP A 502 16.24 3.85 21.40
N HIS A 503 16.67 2.61 21.21
CA HIS A 503 15.83 1.56 20.66
C HIS A 503 14.60 1.31 21.54
N GLU A 504 14.77 1.18 22.87
CA GLU A 504 13.66 0.99 23.81
C GLU A 504 12.67 2.18 23.75
N ARG A 505 13.18 3.40 23.64
CA ARG A 505 12.35 4.60 23.46
C ARG A 505 11.57 4.57 22.14
N ILE A 506 12.20 4.16 21.03
CA ILE A 506 11.55 4.04 19.72
C ILE A 506 10.42 3.00 19.77
N VAL A 507 10.66 1.83 20.37
CA VAL A 507 9.63 0.79 20.51
C VAL A 507 8.46 1.27 21.37
N THR A 508 8.74 1.92 22.50
CA THR A 508 7.72 2.44 23.42
C THR A 508 6.86 3.53 22.74
N GLU A 509 7.50 4.44 22.03
CA GLU A 509 6.78 5.50 21.31
C GLU A 509 5.94 4.95 20.15
N HIS A 510 6.44 3.93 19.46
CA HIS A 510 5.65 3.27 18.42
C HIS A 510 4.36 2.67 18.99
N GLU A 511 4.42 1.99 20.16
CA GLU A 511 3.21 1.45 20.80
C GLU A 511 2.19 2.55 21.12
N ARG A 512 2.66 3.68 21.64
CA ARG A 512 1.80 4.83 21.94
C ARG A 512 1.12 5.36 20.68
N LEU A 513 1.87 5.53 19.58
CA LEU A 513 1.37 6.01 18.29
C LEU A 513 0.41 5.01 17.64
N TRP A 514 0.74 3.72 17.70
CA TRP A 514 -0.14 2.66 17.23
C TRP A 514 -1.53 2.77 17.84
N ARG A 515 -1.61 2.90 19.16
CA ARG A 515 -2.88 3.01 19.91
C ARG A 515 -3.71 4.27 19.57
N CYS A 516 -3.09 5.27 18.95
CA CYS A 516 -3.83 6.47 18.51
C CYS A 516 -4.67 6.21 17.25
N ARG A 517 -4.35 5.17 16.46
CA ARG A 517 -4.97 4.93 15.16
C ARG A 517 -5.57 3.54 15.00
N ASN A 518 -5.02 2.54 15.66
CA ASN A 518 -5.30 1.15 15.36
C ASN A 518 -5.95 0.44 16.54
N ARG A 519 -6.66 -0.66 16.25
CA ARG A 519 -7.08 -1.63 17.26
C ARG A 519 -5.84 -2.25 17.89
N GLN A 520 -6.00 -2.77 19.10
CA GLN A 520 -4.87 -3.40 19.81
C GLN A 520 -4.41 -4.71 19.18
N HIS A 521 -5.32 -5.42 18.52
CA HIS A 521 -5.03 -6.66 17.81
C HIS A 521 -3.92 -6.46 16.77
N GLY A 522 -3.04 -7.45 16.63
CA GLY A 522 -1.91 -7.40 15.70
C GLY A 522 -0.66 -6.67 16.20
N TYR A 523 -0.76 -5.86 17.28
CA TYR A 523 0.40 -5.14 17.80
C TYR A 523 1.53 -6.05 18.26
N ASP A 524 1.23 -7.21 18.84
CA ASP A 524 2.24 -8.16 19.33
C ASP A 524 3.18 -8.62 18.20
N ARG A 525 2.66 -8.83 16.98
CA ARG A 525 3.48 -9.15 15.80
C ARG A 525 4.40 -7.99 15.44
N VAL A 526 3.88 -6.77 15.45
CA VAL A 526 4.65 -5.55 15.16
C VAL A 526 5.70 -5.31 16.24
N ALA A 527 5.32 -5.47 17.51
CA ALA A 527 6.25 -5.34 18.64
C ALA A 527 7.39 -6.37 18.55
N ALA A 528 7.09 -7.62 18.18
CA ALA A 528 8.09 -8.65 17.97
C ALA A 528 9.05 -8.28 16.81
N ALA A 529 8.53 -7.79 15.70
CA ALA A 529 9.33 -7.32 14.57
C ALA A 529 10.24 -6.15 14.98
N LEU A 530 9.70 -5.15 15.69
CA LEU A 530 10.49 -4.03 16.22
C LEU A 530 11.55 -4.49 17.24
N ALA A 531 11.22 -5.42 18.13
CA ALA A 531 12.20 -5.95 19.07
C ALA A 531 13.34 -6.69 18.35
N ALA A 532 13.04 -7.40 17.28
CA ALA A 532 14.03 -8.10 16.46
C ALA A 532 15.03 -7.15 15.77
N THR A 533 14.66 -5.89 15.51
CA THR A 533 15.56 -4.89 14.91
C THR A 533 16.78 -4.60 15.78
N ARG A 534 16.71 -4.87 17.10
CA ARG A 534 17.84 -4.70 18.01
C ARG A 534 19.07 -5.52 17.60
N GLY A 535 18.90 -6.65 16.89
CA GLY A 535 19.98 -7.43 16.29
C GLY A 535 21.07 -7.84 17.26
N GLY A 536 22.30 -7.59 16.91
CA GLY A 536 23.49 -7.87 17.74
C GLY A 536 23.99 -6.67 18.55
N ILE A 537 23.12 -5.71 18.92
CA ILE A 537 23.48 -4.51 19.71
C ILE A 537 23.24 -4.76 21.19
#